data_05a666c677b91ca443fb5252784e972f
#
_entry.id   05a666c677b91ca443fb5252784e972f
#
_cell.length_a   1.000
_cell.length_b   1.000
_cell.length_c   1.000
_cell.angle_alpha   90.00
_cell.angle_beta   90.00
_cell.angle_gamma   90.00
#
_symmetry.space_group_name_H-M   'P 1'
#
loop_
_entity.id
_entity.type
_entity.pdbx_description
1 polymer ?
#
loop_
_entity_poly.entity_id
_entity_poly.type
_entity_poly.pdbx_seq_one_letter_code
_entity_poly.pdbx_strand_id
1 'polypeptide(L)'
;QELTIDDVTINAIQTDAAINPGNSGGALFDSYGNVIGVVYAKSSSVSIEGIGYAIPVNNIKELVEQMINDPDSVKDQTKGSQIMLGITIQNITEDMSKQYSMPVGVYITDVSTMSAAERAGLQKGDIIVGFAGEDVKTADELNALKAKQTPGDTVAVKIDRNGKEMTLDLVVPQPTDVDTTSSK
;
A
#
# COMPACT_ATOMS: atom_id res chain seq x y z
N GLN A 1 -9.46 17.71 6.77
CA GLN A 1 -10.02 16.50 7.38
C GLN A 1 -8.90 15.48 7.59
N GLU A 2 -8.91 14.79 8.74
CA GLU A 2 -7.97 13.69 8.96
C GLU A 2 -8.35 12.50 8.08
N LEU A 3 -7.37 11.98 7.36
CA LEU A 3 -7.49 10.79 6.52
C LEU A 3 -6.39 9.82 6.92
N THR A 4 -6.75 8.60 7.26
CA THR A 4 -5.79 7.54 7.53
C THR A 4 -5.62 6.70 6.27
N ILE A 5 -4.39 6.63 5.78
CA ILE A 5 -3.98 5.85 4.60
C ILE A 5 -2.82 4.99 5.05
N ASP A 6 -2.95 3.66 4.91
CA ASP A 6 -1.90 2.70 5.26
C ASP A 6 -1.27 2.99 6.65
N ASP A 7 -2.14 3.20 7.67
CA ASP A 7 -1.80 3.54 9.05
C ASP A 7 -1.12 4.91 9.27
N VAL A 8 -1.00 5.72 8.23
CA VAL A 8 -0.52 7.11 8.32
C VAL A 8 -1.72 8.07 8.32
N THR A 9 -1.90 8.79 9.41
CA THR A 9 -2.94 9.83 9.50
C THR A 9 -2.39 11.14 8.94
N ILE A 10 -3.03 11.64 7.90
CA ILE A 10 -2.70 12.92 7.28
C ILE A 10 -3.91 13.86 7.34
N ASN A 11 -3.65 15.16 7.46
CA ASN A 11 -4.65 16.18 7.22
C ASN A 11 -4.80 16.37 5.72
N ALA A 12 -5.89 15.86 5.13
CA ALA A 12 -6.16 15.94 3.71
C ALA A 12 -7.11 17.10 3.38
N ILE A 13 -6.93 17.67 2.19
CA ILE A 13 -7.93 18.57 1.57
C ILE A 13 -9.02 17.67 1.01
N GLN A 14 -10.25 17.86 1.47
CA GLN A 14 -11.42 17.26 0.88
C GLN A 14 -11.95 18.17 -0.24
N THR A 15 -12.33 17.59 -1.38
CA THR A 15 -12.88 18.30 -2.51
C THR A 15 -14.06 17.54 -3.12
N ASP A 16 -14.99 18.27 -3.72
CA ASP A 16 -16.07 17.76 -4.54
C ASP A 16 -15.71 17.70 -6.04
N ALA A 17 -14.50 18.13 -6.40
CA ALA A 17 -13.99 17.96 -7.74
C ALA A 17 -13.97 16.47 -8.13
N ALA A 18 -14.28 16.19 -9.38
CA ALA A 18 -14.34 14.84 -9.90
C ALA A 18 -12.95 14.18 -9.90
N ILE A 19 -12.66 13.41 -8.85
CA ILE A 19 -11.44 12.61 -8.73
C ILE A 19 -11.73 11.20 -9.23
N ASN A 20 -11.04 10.83 -10.30
CA ASN A 20 -11.17 9.54 -10.97
C ASN A 20 -9.78 8.88 -11.11
N PRO A 21 -9.71 7.56 -11.37
CA PRO A 21 -8.47 6.91 -11.78
C PRO A 21 -7.84 7.67 -12.96
N GLY A 22 -6.55 7.99 -12.84
CA GLY A 22 -5.82 8.84 -13.79
C GLY A 22 -5.54 10.26 -13.29
N ASN A 23 -6.29 10.77 -12.31
CA ASN A 23 -6.01 12.08 -11.70
C ASN A 23 -5.01 12.01 -10.54
N SER A 24 -4.73 10.81 -10.01
CA SER A 24 -3.75 10.61 -8.93
C SER A 24 -2.38 11.14 -9.30
N GLY A 25 -1.75 11.85 -8.37
CA GLY A 25 -0.47 12.52 -8.59
C GLY A 25 -0.60 13.86 -9.33
N GLY A 26 -1.79 14.19 -9.86
CA GLY A 26 -2.07 15.49 -10.47
C GLY A 26 -2.19 16.60 -9.43
N ALA A 27 -2.00 17.84 -9.86
CA ALA A 27 -2.11 19.01 -8.99
C ALA A 27 -3.58 19.41 -8.77
N LEU A 28 -3.91 19.73 -7.52
CA LEU A 28 -5.15 20.42 -7.16
C LEU A 28 -4.86 21.93 -7.11
N PHE A 29 -5.63 22.70 -7.87
CA PHE A 29 -5.49 24.16 -7.97
C PHE A 29 -6.62 24.88 -7.23
N ASP A 30 -6.30 26.06 -6.69
CA ASP A 30 -7.33 27.02 -6.26
C ASP A 30 -7.86 27.84 -7.46
N SER A 31 -8.84 28.71 -7.18
CA SER A 31 -9.44 29.58 -8.20
C SER A 31 -8.47 30.65 -8.76
N TYR A 32 -7.31 30.83 -8.15
CA TYR A 32 -6.26 31.76 -8.58
C TYR A 32 -5.14 31.06 -9.38
N GLY A 33 -5.22 29.73 -9.54
CA GLY A 33 -4.23 28.93 -10.25
C GLY A 33 -3.03 28.51 -9.39
N ASN A 34 -3.10 28.64 -8.07
CA ASN A 34 -2.05 28.15 -7.19
C ASN A 34 -2.26 26.64 -6.93
N VAL A 35 -1.17 25.88 -6.90
CA VAL A 35 -1.19 24.48 -6.46
C VAL A 35 -1.38 24.45 -4.95
N ILE A 36 -2.50 23.87 -4.49
CA ILE A 36 -2.84 23.74 -3.07
C ILE A 36 -2.66 22.32 -2.54
N GLY A 37 -2.56 21.32 -3.45
CA GLY A 37 -2.37 19.94 -3.06
C GLY A 37 -2.04 19.04 -4.24
N VAL A 38 -1.72 17.78 -3.93
CA VAL A 38 -1.55 16.70 -4.89
C VAL A 38 -2.71 15.73 -4.73
N VAL A 39 -3.41 15.46 -5.82
CA VAL A 39 -4.58 14.57 -5.83
C VAL A 39 -4.16 13.17 -5.42
N TYR A 40 -4.87 12.62 -4.43
CA TYR A 40 -4.77 11.24 -4.03
C TYR A 40 -6.04 10.52 -4.49
N ALA A 41 -5.91 9.61 -5.46
CA ALA A 41 -7.07 8.84 -5.90
C ALA A 41 -7.53 7.92 -4.81
N LYS A 42 -8.81 7.98 -4.56
CA LYS A 42 -9.56 7.21 -3.60
C LYS A 42 -9.33 5.72 -3.79
N SER A 43 -8.89 5.04 -2.74
CA SER A 43 -9.02 3.58 -2.65
C SER A 43 -10.50 3.20 -2.70
N SER A 44 -10.82 2.13 -3.39
CA SER A 44 -12.20 1.61 -3.62
C SER A 44 -12.99 1.29 -2.34
N SER A 45 -12.36 1.33 -1.18
CA SER A 45 -12.98 1.05 0.12
C SER A 45 -13.83 2.19 0.70
N VAL A 46 -13.74 3.42 0.15
CA VAL A 46 -14.54 4.57 0.59
C VAL A 46 -15.28 5.15 -0.61
N SER A 47 -16.22 4.38 -1.19
CA SER A 47 -17.05 4.80 -2.33
C SER A 47 -18.20 5.70 -1.87
N ILE A 48 -17.90 6.92 -1.44
CA ILE A 48 -18.90 7.98 -1.41
C ILE A 48 -18.69 8.78 -2.69
N GLU A 49 -19.64 8.71 -3.63
CA GLU A 49 -19.62 9.54 -4.85
C GLU A 49 -19.52 11.03 -4.49
N GLY A 50 -18.67 11.78 -5.20
CA GLY A 50 -18.54 13.23 -5.02
C GLY A 50 -17.60 13.67 -3.88
N ILE A 51 -16.78 12.79 -3.31
CA ILE A 51 -15.74 13.18 -2.35
C ILE A 51 -14.37 12.72 -2.84
N GLY A 52 -13.48 13.67 -3.12
CA GLY A 52 -12.07 13.45 -3.42
C GLY A 52 -11.16 13.96 -2.31
N TYR A 53 -9.93 13.50 -2.30
CA TYR A 53 -8.91 13.93 -1.36
C TYR A 53 -7.62 14.33 -2.06
N ALA A 54 -6.95 15.35 -1.50
CA ALA A 54 -5.63 15.77 -1.93
C ALA A 54 -4.71 15.96 -0.73
N ILE A 55 -3.44 15.63 -0.89
CA ILE A 55 -2.41 15.90 0.12
C ILE A 55 -2.05 17.38 0.03
N PRO A 56 -2.16 18.17 1.13
CA PRO A 56 -1.82 19.59 1.10
C PRO A 56 -0.38 19.83 0.65
N VAL A 57 -0.16 20.82 -0.22
CA VAL A 57 1.18 21.14 -0.72
C VAL A 57 2.16 21.46 0.41
N ASN A 58 1.70 22.05 1.50
CA ASN A 58 2.53 22.36 2.65
C ASN A 58 3.12 21.11 3.34
N ASN A 59 2.46 19.98 3.25
CA ASN A 59 2.94 18.71 3.83
C ASN A 59 4.06 18.07 3.00
N ILE A 60 4.18 18.44 1.74
CA ILE A 60 5.15 17.85 0.81
C ILE A 60 6.20 18.85 0.31
N LYS A 61 6.09 20.12 0.68
CA LYS A 61 6.97 21.19 0.18
C LYS A 61 8.45 20.89 0.43
N GLU A 62 8.80 20.52 1.66
CA GLU A 62 10.19 20.18 2.02
C GLU A 62 10.71 18.98 1.24
N LEU A 63 9.87 17.96 1.06
CA LEU A 63 10.20 16.79 0.26
C LEU A 63 10.44 17.15 -1.21
N VAL A 64 9.59 18.01 -1.78
CA VAL A 64 9.73 18.48 -3.17
C VAL A 64 11.00 19.31 -3.34
N GLU A 65 11.32 20.19 -2.38
CA GLU A 65 12.54 20.96 -2.38
C GLU A 65 13.79 20.06 -2.28
N GLN A 66 13.75 19.02 -1.46
CA GLN A 66 14.81 18.00 -1.39
C GLN A 66 14.96 17.25 -2.73
N MET A 67 13.85 16.82 -3.35
CA MET A 67 13.87 16.14 -4.66
C MET A 67 14.49 17.01 -5.77
N ILE A 68 14.28 18.32 -5.72
CA ILE A 68 14.85 19.27 -6.70
C ILE A 68 16.34 19.48 -6.46
N ASN A 69 16.76 19.67 -5.19
CA ASN A 69 18.12 20.04 -4.83
C ASN A 69 19.05 18.83 -4.76
N ASP A 70 18.56 17.67 -4.33
CA ASP A 70 19.30 16.43 -4.22
C ASP A 70 18.37 15.23 -4.54
N PRO A 71 18.16 14.91 -5.83
CA PRO A 71 17.30 13.82 -6.24
C PRO A 71 17.72 12.44 -5.69
N ASP A 72 19.01 12.29 -5.35
CA ASP A 72 19.53 11.02 -4.85
C ASP A 72 19.27 10.85 -3.35
N SER A 73 19.12 11.92 -2.58
CA SER A 73 18.77 11.85 -1.14
C SER A 73 17.38 11.25 -0.92
N VAL A 74 16.46 11.46 -1.86
CA VAL A 74 15.11 10.94 -1.79
C VAL A 74 15.07 9.47 -2.20
N LYS A 75 15.93 9.06 -3.14
CA LYS A 75 16.07 7.62 -3.51
C LYS A 75 16.50 6.77 -2.32
N ASP A 76 17.30 7.31 -1.40
CA ASP A 76 17.69 6.58 -0.19
C ASP A 76 16.58 6.50 0.87
N GLN A 77 15.70 7.49 0.93
CA GLN A 77 14.48 7.41 1.78
C GLN A 77 13.46 6.44 1.21
N THR A 78 13.44 6.24 -0.11
CA THR A 78 12.63 5.21 -0.76
C THR A 78 13.30 3.83 -0.78
N LYS A 79 14.60 3.72 -0.50
CA LYS A 79 15.31 2.43 -0.34
C LYS A 79 14.89 1.65 0.91
N GLY A 80 14.30 2.29 1.92
CA GLY A 80 13.62 1.61 3.03
C GLY A 80 12.17 1.27 2.72
N SER A 81 11.65 1.70 1.58
CA SER A 81 10.24 1.66 1.26
C SER A 81 9.95 0.70 0.13
N GLN A 82 9.41 -0.35 0.63
CA GLN A 82 8.23 -0.96 0.07
C GLN A 82 8.51 -1.80 -1.16
N ILE A 83 9.07 -2.96 -0.85
CA ILE A 83 8.77 -4.13 -1.66
C ILE A 83 7.25 -4.22 -1.73
N MET A 84 6.69 -3.78 -2.86
CA MET A 84 5.25 -3.83 -3.10
C MET A 84 4.90 -5.21 -3.63
N LEU A 85 4.27 -6.02 -2.80
CA LEU A 85 3.84 -7.36 -3.20
C LEU A 85 2.63 -7.32 -4.14
N GLY A 86 1.91 -6.19 -4.20
CA GLY A 86 0.67 -6.03 -4.94
C GLY A 86 -0.53 -6.64 -4.23
N ILE A 87 -0.63 -6.45 -2.92
CA ILE A 87 -1.77 -6.87 -2.09
C ILE A 87 -2.36 -5.68 -1.36
N THR A 88 -3.66 -5.71 -1.16
CA THR A 88 -4.36 -4.84 -0.20
C THR A 88 -4.67 -5.68 1.02
N ILE A 89 -4.35 -5.17 2.21
CA ILE A 89 -4.36 -5.95 3.45
C ILE A 89 -5.13 -5.25 4.57
N GLN A 90 -5.56 -6.06 5.54
CA GLN A 90 -6.19 -5.60 6.78
C GLN A 90 -5.71 -6.48 7.94
N ASN A 91 -5.46 -5.87 9.10
CA ASN A 91 -5.12 -6.62 10.30
C ASN A 91 -6.33 -7.40 10.85
N ILE A 92 -6.12 -8.68 11.20
CA ILE A 92 -7.07 -9.45 12.01
C ILE A 92 -6.64 -9.30 13.47
N THR A 93 -7.45 -8.56 14.23
CA THR A 93 -7.22 -8.39 15.67
C THR A 93 -7.56 -9.66 16.46
N GLU A 94 -7.09 -9.75 17.70
CA GLU A 94 -7.45 -10.89 18.57
C GLU A 94 -8.95 -11.06 18.78
N ASP A 95 -9.71 -9.94 18.84
CA ASP A 95 -11.16 -9.97 18.99
C ASP A 95 -11.84 -10.52 17.73
N MET A 96 -11.39 -10.08 16.55
CA MET A 96 -11.86 -10.62 15.26
C MET A 96 -11.50 -12.10 15.13
N SER A 97 -10.29 -12.50 15.52
CA SER A 97 -9.82 -13.88 15.53
C SER A 97 -10.76 -14.79 16.34
N LYS A 98 -11.11 -14.35 17.56
CA LYS A 98 -12.04 -15.10 18.44
C LYS A 98 -13.47 -15.15 17.88
N GLN A 99 -13.95 -14.01 17.33
CA GLN A 99 -15.32 -13.89 16.82
C GLN A 99 -15.54 -14.74 15.57
N TYR A 100 -14.57 -14.80 14.67
CA TYR A 100 -14.69 -15.46 13.37
C TYR A 100 -13.93 -16.79 13.28
N SER A 101 -13.28 -17.23 14.38
CA SER A 101 -12.46 -18.45 14.42
C SER A 101 -11.38 -18.48 13.34
N MET A 102 -10.72 -17.34 13.14
CA MET A 102 -9.63 -17.15 12.18
C MET A 102 -8.31 -16.97 12.93
N PRO A 103 -7.13 -17.29 12.36
CA PRO A 103 -5.86 -16.93 12.97
C PRO A 103 -5.67 -15.41 13.03
N VAL A 104 -4.94 -14.93 14.02
CA VAL A 104 -4.42 -13.57 14.03
C VAL A 104 -3.39 -13.45 12.92
N GLY A 105 -3.42 -12.38 12.14
CA GLY A 105 -2.54 -12.19 11.01
C GLY A 105 -3.01 -11.07 10.10
N VAL A 106 -2.51 -11.08 8.88
CA VAL A 106 -2.77 -10.04 7.87
C VAL A 106 -3.66 -10.61 6.77
N TYR A 107 -4.92 -10.18 6.76
CA TYR A 107 -5.92 -10.63 5.79
C TYR A 107 -5.74 -9.92 4.44
N ILE A 108 -5.73 -10.67 3.36
CA ILE A 108 -5.65 -10.13 1.99
C ILE A 108 -7.07 -9.80 1.50
N THR A 109 -7.35 -8.52 1.33
CA THR A 109 -8.62 -8.03 0.81
C THR A 109 -8.66 -7.95 -0.71
N ASP A 110 -7.47 -7.80 -1.35
CA ASP A 110 -7.34 -7.77 -2.81
C ASP A 110 -5.92 -8.13 -3.23
N VAL A 111 -5.76 -8.65 -4.47
CA VAL A 111 -4.48 -8.98 -5.10
C VAL A 111 -4.45 -8.33 -6.48
N SER A 112 -3.46 -7.48 -6.72
CA SER A 112 -3.28 -6.81 -8.01
C SER A 112 -2.85 -7.80 -9.10
N THR A 113 -3.41 -7.63 -10.29
CA THR A 113 -3.04 -8.44 -11.46
C THR A 113 -1.56 -8.24 -11.83
N MET A 114 -0.91 -9.31 -12.27
CA MET A 114 0.52 -9.34 -12.65
C MET A 114 1.49 -9.01 -11.52
N SER A 115 1.01 -8.93 -10.29
CA SER A 115 1.83 -8.66 -9.10
C SER A 115 2.70 -9.85 -8.70
N ALA A 116 3.68 -9.60 -7.82
CA ALA A 116 4.48 -10.68 -7.21
C ALA A 116 3.61 -11.62 -6.38
N ALA A 117 2.62 -11.09 -5.70
CA ALA A 117 1.66 -11.86 -4.92
C ALA A 117 0.81 -12.79 -5.79
N GLU A 118 0.28 -12.30 -6.93
CA GLU A 118 -0.47 -13.14 -7.85
C GLU A 118 0.39 -14.26 -8.44
N ARG A 119 1.62 -13.92 -8.86
CA ARG A 119 2.59 -14.92 -9.38
C ARG A 119 2.95 -15.98 -8.36
N ALA A 120 3.00 -15.62 -7.08
CA ALA A 120 3.22 -16.54 -5.97
C ALA A 120 1.98 -17.41 -5.63
N GLY A 121 0.81 -17.08 -6.19
CA GLY A 121 -0.45 -17.77 -5.93
C GLY A 121 -1.20 -17.30 -4.70
N LEU A 122 -0.85 -16.13 -4.15
CA LEU A 122 -1.65 -15.45 -3.13
C LEU A 122 -3.01 -15.03 -3.70
N GLN A 123 -4.04 -15.07 -2.89
CA GLN A 123 -5.41 -14.80 -3.29
C GLN A 123 -6.13 -13.94 -2.25
N LYS A 124 -7.14 -13.21 -2.69
CA LYS A 124 -8.10 -12.59 -1.79
C LYS A 124 -8.71 -13.64 -0.85
N GLY A 125 -8.73 -13.34 0.43
CA GLY A 125 -9.22 -14.26 1.46
C GLY A 125 -8.12 -15.03 2.19
N ASP A 126 -6.88 -14.99 1.73
CA ASP A 126 -5.74 -15.54 2.47
C ASP A 126 -5.44 -14.69 3.71
N ILE A 127 -4.94 -15.33 4.76
CA ILE A 127 -4.43 -14.67 5.95
C ILE A 127 -2.93 -14.96 6.03
N ILE A 128 -2.10 -13.95 5.88
CA ILE A 128 -0.65 -14.10 6.06
C ILE A 128 -0.38 -14.23 7.56
N VAL A 129 0.23 -15.35 7.95
CA VAL A 129 0.59 -15.67 9.34
C VAL A 129 2.10 -15.81 9.52
N GLY A 130 2.88 -15.77 8.41
CA GLY A 130 4.33 -15.78 8.46
C GLY A 130 4.94 -15.30 7.15
N PHE A 131 6.15 -14.71 7.25
CA PHE A 131 6.90 -14.19 6.10
C PHE A 131 8.39 -14.33 6.35
N ALA A 132 9.12 -14.86 5.36
CA ALA A 132 10.58 -15.10 5.43
C ALA A 132 11.03 -15.88 6.69
N GLY A 133 10.22 -16.84 7.15
CA GLY A 133 10.52 -17.70 8.29
C GLY A 133 10.16 -17.10 9.66
N GLU A 134 9.64 -15.90 9.74
CA GLU A 134 9.17 -15.24 10.96
C GLU A 134 7.63 -15.16 10.97
N ASP A 135 7.03 -15.25 12.18
CA ASP A 135 5.57 -15.10 12.35
C ASP A 135 5.14 -13.66 12.08
N VAL A 136 3.93 -13.51 11.51
CA VAL A 136 3.31 -12.21 11.18
C VAL A 136 1.94 -12.12 11.81
N LYS A 137 1.73 -11.08 12.64
CA LYS A 137 0.45 -10.78 13.29
C LYS A 137 -0.16 -9.47 12.81
N THR A 138 0.67 -8.55 12.33
CA THR A 138 0.25 -7.21 11.92
C THR A 138 0.88 -6.81 10.59
N ALA A 139 0.25 -5.83 9.91
CA ALA A 139 0.78 -5.23 8.69
C ALA A 139 2.16 -4.59 8.91
N ASP A 140 2.39 -3.99 10.10
CA ASP A 140 3.67 -3.38 10.44
C ASP A 140 4.79 -4.41 10.53
N GLU A 141 4.52 -5.56 11.16
CA GLU A 141 5.47 -6.67 11.21
C GLU A 141 5.77 -7.19 9.80
N LEU A 142 4.75 -7.37 8.96
CA LEU A 142 4.93 -7.76 7.57
C LEU A 142 5.79 -6.74 6.81
N ASN A 143 5.52 -5.44 6.98
CA ASN A 143 6.28 -4.37 6.33
C ASN A 143 7.74 -4.34 6.81
N ALA A 144 7.98 -4.52 8.10
CA ALA A 144 9.32 -4.60 8.66
C ALA A 144 10.11 -5.80 8.12
N LEU A 145 9.45 -6.96 7.93
CA LEU A 145 10.06 -8.15 7.36
C LEU A 145 10.34 -7.98 5.85
N LYS A 146 9.41 -7.38 5.11
CA LYS A 146 9.62 -7.04 3.70
C LYS A 146 10.83 -6.13 3.50
N ALA A 147 10.98 -5.12 4.35
CA ALA A 147 12.07 -4.15 4.25
C ALA A 147 13.48 -4.79 4.43
N LYS A 148 13.56 -5.97 5.04
CA LYS A 148 14.81 -6.72 5.22
C LYS A 148 15.17 -7.59 4.00
N GLN A 149 14.26 -7.75 3.04
CA GLN A 149 14.47 -8.64 1.90
C GLN A 149 15.20 -7.94 0.76
N THR A 150 15.90 -8.73 -0.04
CA THR A 150 16.58 -8.24 -1.24
C THR A 150 15.71 -8.52 -2.48
N PRO A 151 15.50 -7.54 -3.36
CA PRO A 151 14.81 -7.79 -4.62
C PRO A 151 15.46 -8.92 -5.44
N GLY A 152 14.63 -9.85 -5.89
CA GLY A 152 15.05 -11.07 -6.60
C GLY A 152 15.17 -12.31 -5.73
N ASP A 153 15.24 -12.17 -4.40
CA ASP A 153 15.23 -13.31 -3.50
C ASP A 153 13.87 -14.01 -3.50
N THR A 154 13.87 -15.30 -3.22
CA THR A 154 12.66 -16.08 -3.01
C THR A 154 12.42 -16.24 -1.51
N VAL A 155 11.26 -15.80 -1.02
CA VAL A 155 10.88 -15.88 0.39
C VAL A 155 9.65 -16.77 0.56
N ALA A 156 9.63 -17.52 1.66
CA ALA A 156 8.47 -18.32 2.05
C ALA A 156 7.40 -17.41 2.69
N VAL A 157 6.17 -17.47 2.18
CA VAL A 157 5.00 -16.80 2.74
C VAL A 157 4.07 -17.87 3.30
N LYS A 158 3.91 -17.89 4.62
CA LYS A 158 3.00 -18.80 5.31
C LYS A 158 1.63 -18.14 5.39
N ILE A 159 0.62 -18.84 4.92
CA ILE A 159 -0.77 -18.36 4.89
C ILE A 159 -1.72 -19.38 5.50
N ASP A 160 -2.84 -18.90 6.01
CA ASP A 160 -4.05 -19.70 6.22
C ASP A 160 -5.03 -19.40 5.08
N ARG A 161 -5.47 -20.44 4.39
CA ARG A 161 -6.50 -20.36 3.35
C ARG A 161 -7.65 -21.28 3.74
N ASN A 162 -8.76 -20.70 4.15
CA ASN A 162 -9.96 -21.44 4.59
C ASN A 162 -9.68 -22.45 5.73
N GLY A 163 -8.90 -22.06 6.74
CA GLY A 163 -8.55 -22.91 7.88
C GLY A 163 -7.45 -23.94 7.59
N LYS A 164 -6.77 -23.83 6.44
CA LYS A 164 -5.65 -24.68 6.07
C LYS A 164 -4.39 -23.88 5.90
N GLU A 165 -3.40 -24.16 6.73
CA GLU A 165 -2.06 -23.58 6.57
C GLU A 165 -1.36 -24.14 5.32
N MET A 166 -0.69 -23.25 4.60
CA MET A 166 0.17 -23.57 3.46
C MET A 166 1.29 -22.54 3.34
N THR A 167 2.36 -22.94 2.65
CA THR A 167 3.48 -22.06 2.36
C THR A 167 3.59 -21.86 0.86
N LEU A 168 3.76 -20.62 0.43
CA LEU A 168 3.96 -20.24 -0.96
C LEU A 168 5.32 -19.58 -1.10
N ASP A 169 5.99 -19.84 -2.21
CA ASP A 169 7.25 -19.20 -2.57
C ASP A 169 6.96 -17.91 -3.33
N LEU A 170 7.44 -16.78 -2.80
CA LEU A 170 7.26 -15.47 -3.39
C LEU A 170 8.63 -14.91 -3.79
N VAL A 171 8.74 -14.54 -5.06
CA VAL A 171 9.91 -13.79 -5.54
C VAL A 171 9.73 -12.33 -5.20
N VAL A 172 10.67 -11.78 -4.44
CA VAL A 172 10.67 -10.39 -4.02
C VAL A 172 10.79 -9.49 -5.24
N PRO A 173 9.80 -8.61 -5.52
CA PRO A 173 9.82 -7.82 -6.74
C PRO A 173 10.92 -6.76 -6.72
N GLN A 174 11.39 -6.38 -7.91
CA GLN A 174 12.26 -5.21 -8.06
C GLN A 174 11.47 -3.94 -7.75
N PRO A 175 12.10 -2.89 -7.24
CA PRO A 175 11.42 -1.61 -6.96
C PRO A 175 10.77 -0.96 -8.19
N THR A 176 11.14 -1.40 -9.39
CA THR A 176 10.62 -0.92 -10.68
C THR A 176 9.44 -1.72 -11.21
N ASP A 177 9.06 -2.82 -10.56
CA ASP A 177 7.92 -3.66 -10.97
C ASP A 177 6.56 -3.08 -10.52
N VAL A 178 6.52 -1.79 -10.21
CA VAL A 178 5.26 -1.06 -10.10
C VAL A 178 4.73 -0.85 -11.52
N ASP A 179 3.77 -1.67 -11.87
CA ASP A 179 3.18 -1.74 -13.21
C ASP A 179 2.64 -0.38 -13.66
N THR A 180 3.35 0.27 -14.60
CA THR A 180 2.88 1.45 -15.32
C THR A 180 2.01 1.08 -16.53
N THR A 181 1.56 -0.18 -16.64
CA THR A 181 0.74 -0.66 -17.77
C THR A 181 -0.76 -0.66 -17.46
N SER A 182 -1.29 0.40 -16.89
CA SER A 182 -2.71 0.69 -16.95
C SER A 182 -2.96 1.91 -17.83
N SER A 183 -2.65 1.77 -19.13
CA SER A 183 -3.11 2.72 -20.15
C SER A 183 -3.09 2.06 -21.52
N LYS A 184 -4.19 1.37 -21.85
CA LYS A 184 -4.75 1.34 -23.21
C LYS A 184 -6.23 1.11 -23.11
#